data_7138b310fc167dfdc93ab5fe7d355c8b
#
_entry.id   7138b310fc167dfdc93ab5fe7d355c8b
#
_cell.length_a   1.000
_cell.length_b   1.000
_cell.length_c   1.000
_cell.angle_alpha   90.00
_cell.angle_beta   90.00
_cell.angle_gamma   90.00
#
_symmetry.space_group_name_H-M   'P 1'
#
loop_
_entity.id
_entity.type
_entity.pdbx_description
1 polymer ?
#
loop_
_entity_poly.entity_id
_entity_poly.type
_entity_poly.pdbx_seq_one_letter_code
_entity_poly.pdbx_strand_id
1 'polypeptide(L)'
;MLIRLKGGRIYDPAQKQEGVVSDIYIRDGVIVNHPESASLADVEYDITGKVVMAGAIDIHSHIAGGNVNTARLLLPEQHRNFLARKLNHPFSTARWSATETGYRYALMGYTTVVEPAVLPINALDAHLQMADIPIIDTAGLAILGNDDYLLRLLRTGVAQNQINDYVAWTLHATRCLGLKVINAGGANAFKSNARSFDLDDQVPEYGVSSRHILQTLQRAACEIQLPHPVHVHCNNLGIPGNVDTALATMEAAQGLPMHLAHIQFYGYGNEGNRGFSTAAAKLIDGFKKHPNITMDVGQVLFAQTVTISGDVIAQYSRRHDASPNKWVALDAECEGSGGVVPYCYKESSFVNSLQWLIGLEIFLLAEDPWRLFFTTDHPNGGPFTMYPFLIRLLMDKDYRLECMAQLNQEAVAMSLLKDLHKEFTLYDIAIMTRTAAAQLLGLADRGHLMPGAVADIAVYTEQADKAAMFGHAALVFKNGHLVVKDGEIVGRRNGTAQIVQPEFDKQIERRLQLYYDQFYNLKLDSFAVADVSFNQSDNERFIRHSCGTPYLASHS
;
A
#
# COMPACT_ATOMS: atom_id res chain seq x y z
N MET A 1 13.66 -7.06 -30.62
CA MET A 1 14.97 -7.32 -29.98
C MET A 1 14.78 -8.41 -28.93
N LEU A 2 15.59 -9.48 -28.98
CA LEU A 2 15.56 -10.56 -28.00
C LEU A 2 16.66 -10.36 -26.97
N ILE A 3 16.30 -10.27 -25.68
CA ILE A 3 17.25 -10.16 -24.57
C ILE A 3 17.26 -11.51 -23.83
N ARG A 4 18.45 -11.97 -23.43
CA ARG A 4 18.63 -13.14 -22.58
C ARG A 4 19.25 -12.73 -21.24
N LEU A 5 18.62 -13.11 -20.14
CA LEU A 5 19.20 -13.08 -18.80
C LEU A 5 19.66 -14.49 -18.49
N LYS A 6 20.97 -14.74 -18.44
CA LYS A 6 21.56 -16.08 -18.41
C LYS A 6 21.94 -16.53 -17.02
N GLY A 7 21.48 -17.70 -16.60
CA GLY A 7 22.02 -18.42 -15.45
C GLY A 7 21.62 -17.86 -14.08
N GLY A 8 20.52 -17.11 -13.99
CA GLY A 8 20.02 -16.56 -12.73
C GLY A 8 19.32 -17.60 -11.84
N ARG A 9 19.39 -17.39 -10.52
CA ARG A 9 18.63 -18.17 -9.52
C ARG A 9 17.25 -17.55 -9.33
N ILE A 10 16.22 -18.20 -9.83
CA ILE A 10 14.86 -17.67 -9.92
C ILE A 10 14.09 -17.98 -8.64
N TYR A 11 13.46 -16.95 -8.07
CA TYR A 11 12.47 -17.05 -7.00
C TYR A 11 11.14 -16.52 -7.54
N ASP A 12 10.29 -17.46 -7.98
CA ASP A 12 8.97 -17.16 -8.57
C ASP A 12 7.89 -18.04 -7.94
N PRO A 13 7.14 -17.54 -6.95
CA PRO A 13 6.10 -18.29 -6.29
C PRO A 13 4.97 -18.75 -7.21
N ALA A 14 4.65 -18.00 -8.28
CA ALA A 14 3.62 -18.39 -9.24
C ALA A 14 3.98 -19.69 -9.97
N GLN A 15 5.26 -19.96 -10.15
CA GLN A 15 5.78 -21.19 -10.77
C GLN A 15 6.33 -22.19 -9.75
N LYS A 16 6.20 -21.92 -8.45
CA LYS A 16 6.80 -22.71 -7.35
C LYS A 16 8.31 -22.89 -7.51
N GLN A 17 8.99 -21.88 -8.05
CA GLN A 17 10.45 -21.86 -8.23
C GLN A 17 11.13 -21.19 -7.03
N GLU A 18 11.99 -21.93 -6.36
CA GLU A 18 12.76 -21.48 -5.20
C GLU A 18 14.26 -21.70 -5.47
N GLY A 19 14.91 -20.68 -6.04
CA GLY A 19 16.34 -20.71 -6.38
C GLY A 19 16.69 -21.60 -7.57
N VAL A 20 15.75 -21.87 -8.44
CA VAL A 20 15.97 -22.67 -9.67
C VAL A 20 16.85 -21.87 -10.64
N VAL A 21 17.93 -22.49 -11.09
CA VAL A 21 18.83 -21.84 -12.08
C VAL A 21 18.23 -21.98 -13.47
N SER A 22 17.90 -20.86 -14.11
CA SER A 22 17.33 -20.84 -15.47
C SER A 22 17.64 -19.52 -16.17
N ASP A 23 17.44 -19.51 -17.47
CA ASP A 23 17.51 -18.32 -18.32
C ASP A 23 16.12 -17.69 -18.45
N ILE A 24 16.08 -16.37 -18.59
CA ILE A 24 14.86 -15.63 -18.90
C ILE A 24 15.05 -14.93 -20.25
N TYR A 25 14.06 -15.03 -21.11
CA TYR A 25 14.05 -14.40 -22.43
C TYR A 25 12.99 -13.31 -22.48
N ILE A 26 13.39 -12.14 -23.00
CA ILE A 26 12.53 -10.96 -23.11
C ILE A 26 12.46 -10.54 -24.56
N ARG A 27 11.26 -10.35 -25.08
CA ARG A 27 11.03 -9.76 -26.41
C ARG A 27 9.92 -8.73 -26.33
N ASP A 28 10.20 -7.52 -26.85
CA ASP A 28 9.23 -6.43 -26.95
C ASP A 28 8.48 -6.12 -25.62
N GLY A 29 9.24 -6.11 -24.51
CA GLY A 29 8.73 -5.79 -23.19
C GLY A 29 8.05 -6.94 -22.44
N VAL A 30 7.97 -8.13 -23.03
CA VAL A 30 7.29 -9.31 -22.48
C VAL A 30 8.25 -10.47 -22.30
N ILE A 31 8.08 -11.24 -21.25
CA ILE A 31 8.79 -12.51 -21.04
C ILE A 31 8.26 -13.53 -22.05
N VAL A 32 9.17 -14.22 -22.76
CA VAL A 32 8.82 -15.22 -23.77
C VAL A 32 9.37 -16.59 -23.41
N ASN A 33 8.80 -17.63 -24.02
CA ASN A 33 9.30 -19.00 -23.89
C ASN A 33 10.76 -19.07 -24.37
N HIS A 34 11.48 -20.07 -23.87
CA HIS A 34 12.83 -20.40 -24.33
C HIS A 34 12.80 -20.60 -25.86
N PRO A 35 13.58 -19.84 -26.63
CA PRO A 35 13.65 -20.01 -28.08
C PRO A 35 14.30 -21.35 -28.43
N GLU A 36 13.94 -21.94 -29.58
CA GLU A 36 14.53 -23.20 -30.06
C GLU A 36 16.05 -23.14 -30.18
N SER A 37 16.62 -21.94 -30.42
CA SER A 37 18.05 -21.68 -30.43
C SER A 37 18.41 -20.51 -29.52
N ALA A 38 19.10 -20.79 -28.41
CA ALA A 38 19.59 -19.80 -27.46
C ALA A 38 20.65 -18.84 -28.06
N SER A 39 21.26 -19.21 -29.21
CA SER A 39 22.26 -18.39 -29.90
C SER A 39 21.68 -17.19 -30.66
N LEU A 40 20.36 -16.96 -30.61
CA LEU A 40 19.69 -15.88 -31.34
C LEU A 40 19.43 -14.64 -30.50
N ALA A 41 19.89 -14.56 -29.24
CA ALA A 41 19.71 -13.37 -28.43
C ALA A 41 20.55 -12.18 -28.99
N ASP A 42 19.89 -11.04 -29.19
CA ASP A 42 20.54 -9.82 -29.63
C ASP A 42 21.40 -9.20 -28.53
N VAL A 43 20.96 -9.35 -27.26
CA VAL A 43 21.65 -8.88 -26.06
C VAL A 43 21.63 -9.96 -25.00
N GLU A 44 22.76 -10.19 -24.35
CA GLU A 44 22.89 -11.14 -23.24
C GLU A 44 23.41 -10.43 -21.99
N TYR A 45 22.79 -10.70 -20.85
CA TYR A 45 23.28 -10.33 -19.53
C TYR A 45 23.60 -11.60 -18.75
N ASP A 46 24.86 -11.79 -18.37
CA ASP A 46 25.27 -12.87 -17.49
C ASP A 46 24.91 -12.51 -16.03
N ILE A 47 23.95 -13.22 -15.51
CA ILE A 47 23.45 -13.07 -14.13
C ILE A 47 23.65 -14.34 -13.31
N THR A 48 24.64 -15.16 -13.71
CA THR A 48 25.01 -16.39 -13.00
C THR A 48 25.26 -16.11 -11.53
N GLY A 49 24.61 -16.91 -10.66
CA GLY A 49 24.70 -16.80 -9.21
C GLY A 49 23.88 -15.65 -8.58
N LYS A 50 23.30 -14.76 -9.36
CA LYS A 50 22.43 -13.69 -8.86
C LYS A 50 21.02 -14.19 -8.57
N VAL A 51 20.36 -13.57 -7.63
CA VAL A 51 18.93 -13.80 -7.29
C VAL A 51 18.06 -13.01 -8.25
N VAL A 52 17.06 -13.67 -8.83
CA VAL A 52 16.12 -13.07 -9.78
C VAL A 52 14.70 -13.21 -9.26
N MET A 53 13.97 -12.10 -9.26
CA MET A 53 12.55 -12.03 -8.89
C MET A 53 11.82 -11.13 -9.90
N ALA A 54 10.50 -11.26 -9.98
CA ALA A 54 9.69 -10.24 -10.64
C ALA A 54 9.89 -8.88 -9.97
N GLY A 55 9.59 -7.80 -10.66
CA GLY A 55 9.59 -6.47 -10.08
C GLY A 55 8.65 -6.40 -8.88
N ALA A 56 9.11 -5.77 -7.80
CA ALA A 56 8.33 -5.70 -6.57
C ALA A 56 7.15 -4.71 -6.70
N ILE A 57 6.11 -4.98 -5.94
CA ILE A 57 4.86 -4.22 -5.89
C ILE A 57 4.63 -3.74 -4.46
N ASP A 58 4.50 -2.43 -4.29
CA ASP A 58 4.06 -1.83 -3.04
C ASP A 58 2.56 -1.56 -3.13
N ILE A 59 1.79 -2.23 -2.30
CA ILE A 59 0.33 -2.15 -2.33
C ILE A 59 -0.24 -0.98 -1.53
N HIS A 60 0.60 -0.26 -0.76
CA HIS A 60 0.14 0.78 0.15
C HIS A 60 1.24 1.80 0.46
N SER A 61 1.34 2.83 -0.36
CA SER A 61 2.30 3.92 -0.18
C SER A 61 1.74 5.24 -0.69
N HIS A 62 1.72 6.26 0.15
CA HIS A 62 1.22 7.58 -0.23
C HIS A 62 2.27 8.30 -1.09
N ILE A 63 2.05 8.33 -2.39
CA ILE A 63 2.98 8.88 -3.40
C ILE A 63 2.43 10.10 -4.14
N ALA A 64 1.13 10.37 -4.06
CA ALA A 64 0.46 11.45 -4.78
C ALA A 64 -0.67 12.08 -3.96
N GLY A 65 -1.08 13.27 -4.34
CA GLY A 65 -2.19 13.98 -3.71
C GLY A 65 -1.76 15.14 -2.81
N GLY A 66 -2.72 15.96 -2.38
CA GLY A 66 -2.46 17.21 -1.65
C GLY A 66 -1.72 17.01 -0.32
N ASN A 67 -2.14 16.02 0.48
CA ASN A 67 -1.49 15.72 1.76
C ASN A 67 -0.06 15.23 1.58
N VAL A 68 0.21 14.43 0.54
CA VAL A 68 1.57 13.95 0.22
C VAL A 68 2.47 15.11 -0.18
N ASN A 69 1.96 16.07 -0.96
CA ASN A 69 2.73 17.28 -1.29
C ASN A 69 3.08 18.10 -0.06
N THR A 70 2.14 18.25 0.86
CA THR A 70 2.39 18.93 2.14
C THR A 70 3.42 18.16 2.97
N ALA A 71 3.32 16.84 3.03
CA ALA A 71 4.30 15.99 3.71
C ALA A 71 5.72 16.19 3.16
N ARG A 72 5.88 16.25 1.83
CA ARG A 72 7.17 16.53 1.19
C ARG A 72 7.75 17.89 1.59
N LEU A 73 6.91 18.90 1.81
CA LEU A 73 7.36 20.22 2.25
C LEU A 73 7.86 20.23 3.70
N LEU A 74 7.37 19.33 4.54
CA LEU A 74 7.68 19.27 5.97
C LEU A 74 8.95 18.49 6.31
N LEU A 75 9.69 17.95 5.32
CA LEU A 75 10.92 17.18 5.52
C LEU A 75 12.16 17.79 4.81
N PRO A 76 12.47 19.10 4.98
CA PRO A 76 13.61 19.73 4.32
C PRO A 76 14.96 19.15 4.75
N GLU A 77 15.07 18.63 5.99
CA GLU A 77 16.27 17.99 6.51
C GLU A 77 16.61 16.70 5.75
N GLN A 78 15.60 15.87 5.44
CA GLN A 78 15.80 14.67 4.62
C GLN A 78 16.33 15.01 3.24
N HIS A 79 15.83 16.07 2.64
CA HIS A 79 16.32 16.55 1.35
C HIS A 79 17.80 16.97 1.43
N ARG A 80 18.18 17.75 2.46
CA ARG A 80 19.59 18.13 2.68
C ARG A 80 20.50 16.92 2.90
N ASN A 81 20.06 15.96 3.70
CA ASN A 81 20.80 14.71 3.91
C ASN A 81 20.95 13.90 2.63
N PHE A 82 19.94 13.90 1.78
CA PHE A 82 19.98 13.26 0.48
C PHE A 82 21.03 13.91 -0.44
N LEU A 83 21.03 15.23 -0.56
CA LEU A 83 22.04 15.97 -1.33
C LEU A 83 23.45 15.72 -0.80
N ALA A 84 23.62 15.66 0.53
CA ALA A 84 24.93 15.43 1.16
C ALA A 84 25.52 14.05 0.83
N ARG A 85 24.67 13.05 0.56
CA ARG A 85 25.10 11.70 0.16
C ARG A 85 25.63 11.60 -1.27
N LYS A 86 25.57 12.69 -2.06
CA LYS A 86 26.05 12.76 -3.45
C LYS A 86 25.56 11.57 -4.29
N LEU A 87 24.30 11.16 -4.12
CA LEU A 87 23.72 10.15 -4.96
C LEU A 87 23.74 10.66 -6.40
N ASN A 88 24.35 9.90 -7.28
CA ASN A 88 24.41 10.23 -8.71
C ASN A 88 23.03 10.01 -9.35
N HIS A 89 22.21 11.04 -9.31
CA HIS A 89 20.80 10.98 -9.55
C HIS A 89 20.39 12.12 -10.46
N PRO A 90 19.68 11.86 -11.54
CA PRO A 90 19.45 12.87 -12.58
C PRO A 90 18.59 14.06 -12.15
N PHE A 91 17.91 13.98 -11.00
CA PHE A 91 16.95 15.00 -10.55
C PHE A 91 17.08 15.43 -9.08
N SER A 92 18.22 15.18 -8.46
CA SER A 92 18.47 15.51 -7.05
C SER A 92 18.68 17.01 -6.79
N THR A 93 18.08 17.89 -7.58
CA THR A 93 18.50 19.30 -7.61
C THR A 93 17.69 20.19 -6.67
N ALA A 94 16.49 19.82 -6.27
CA ALA A 94 15.65 20.75 -5.50
C ALA A 94 15.15 20.16 -4.19
N ARG A 95 14.26 19.21 -4.22
CA ARG A 95 13.61 18.59 -3.05
C ARG A 95 13.10 17.23 -3.40
N TRP A 96 12.74 16.42 -2.40
CA TRP A 96 12.05 15.18 -2.67
C TRP A 96 10.75 15.48 -3.44
N SER A 97 10.70 15.02 -4.67
CA SER A 97 9.62 15.24 -5.62
C SER A 97 8.93 13.93 -5.99
N ALA A 98 7.83 14.01 -6.71
CA ALA A 98 7.21 12.83 -7.33
C ALA A 98 8.22 12.06 -8.19
N THR A 99 9.00 12.77 -9.01
CA THR A 99 10.04 12.18 -9.86
C THR A 99 11.07 11.37 -9.05
N GLU A 100 11.53 11.91 -7.93
CA GLU A 100 12.48 11.25 -7.03
C GLU A 100 11.94 9.93 -6.49
N THR A 101 10.66 9.88 -6.19
CA THR A 101 9.99 8.67 -5.67
C THR A 101 10.19 7.48 -6.61
N GLY A 102 10.00 7.67 -7.91
CA GLY A 102 10.16 6.59 -8.90
C GLY A 102 11.56 6.01 -8.94
N TYR A 103 12.58 6.88 -8.92
CA TYR A 103 13.97 6.42 -8.93
C TYR A 103 14.34 5.63 -7.68
N ARG A 104 13.90 6.08 -6.51
CA ARG A 104 14.18 5.39 -5.24
C ARG A 104 13.53 4.01 -5.18
N TYR A 105 12.29 3.87 -5.65
CA TYR A 105 11.65 2.57 -5.77
C TYR A 105 12.38 1.65 -6.75
N ALA A 106 12.76 2.18 -7.93
CA ALA A 106 13.46 1.40 -8.93
C ALA A 106 14.82 0.88 -8.44
N LEU A 107 15.59 1.67 -7.69
CA LEU A 107 16.88 1.24 -7.11
C LEU A 107 16.73 0.03 -6.19
N MET A 108 15.59 -0.14 -5.53
CA MET A 108 15.27 -1.30 -4.69
C MET A 108 14.63 -2.46 -5.46
N GLY A 109 14.37 -2.30 -6.78
CA GLY A 109 13.74 -3.32 -7.60
C GLY A 109 12.21 -3.31 -7.58
N TYR A 110 11.58 -2.24 -7.09
CA TYR A 110 10.13 -2.05 -7.19
C TYR A 110 9.79 -1.48 -8.57
N THR A 111 8.71 -1.98 -9.17
CA THR A 111 8.23 -1.57 -10.49
C THR A 111 6.77 -1.13 -10.52
N THR A 112 6.04 -1.32 -9.42
CA THR A 112 4.64 -0.92 -9.29
C THR A 112 4.37 -0.45 -7.85
N VAL A 113 3.62 0.67 -7.71
CA VAL A 113 3.25 1.25 -6.41
C VAL A 113 1.80 1.72 -6.43
N VAL A 114 1.07 1.44 -5.37
CA VAL A 114 -0.33 1.85 -5.20
C VAL A 114 -0.44 3.02 -4.24
N GLU A 115 -1.03 4.12 -4.72
CA GLU A 115 -1.52 5.22 -3.87
C GLU A 115 -2.84 4.77 -3.22
N PRO A 116 -2.87 4.51 -1.91
CA PRO A 116 -4.02 3.89 -1.27
C PRO A 116 -5.15 4.88 -0.95
N ALA A 117 -5.00 6.18 -1.23
CA ALA A 117 -5.93 7.20 -0.73
C ALA A 117 -6.14 8.36 -1.71
N VAL A 118 -6.76 8.06 -2.85
CA VAL A 118 -7.15 9.07 -3.84
C VAL A 118 -8.52 9.64 -3.49
N LEU A 119 -8.57 10.90 -3.08
CA LEU A 119 -9.82 11.63 -2.91
C LEU A 119 -10.47 11.86 -4.28
N PRO A 120 -11.76 11.53 -4.48
CA PRO A 120 -12.41 11.71 -5.77
C PRO A 120 -12.30 13.13 -6.33
N ILE A 121 -12.48 14.15 -5.49
CA ILE A 121 -12.35 15.56 -5.87
C ILE A 121 -10.92 15.94 -6.32
N ASN A 122 -9.91 15.19 -5.91
CA ASN A 122 -8.49 15.45 -6.17
C ASN A 122 -7.86 14.41 -7.12
N ALA A 123 -8.68 13.56 -7.74
CA ALA A 123 -8.19 12.45 -8.54
C ALA A 123 -7.34 12.90 -9.73
N LEU A 124 -7.74 13.98 -10.42
CA LEU A 124 -6.98 14.52 -11.56
C LEU A 124 -5.56 14.92 -11.12
N ASP A 125 -5.43 15.71 -10.03
CA ASP A 125 -4.12 16.15 -9.54
C ASP A 125 -3.26 14.95 -9.08
N ALA A 126 -3.87 13.97 -8.39
CA ALA A 126 -3.17 12.76 -8.00
C ALA A 126 -2.63 12.00 -9.23
N HIS A 127 -3.41 11.85 -10.28
CA HIS A 127 -2.96 11.21 -11.52
C HIS A 127 -1.89 12.01 -12.27
N LEU A 128 -1.96 13.33 -12.28
CA LEU A 128 -0.91 14.18 -12.86
C LEU A 128 0.41 14.00 -12.09
N GLN A 129 0.36 13.96 -10.75
CA GLN A 129 1.54 13.67 -9.93
C GLN A 129 2.09 12.26 -10.16
N MET A 130 1.21 11.26 -10.25
CA MET A 130 1.62 9.89 -10.59
C MET A 130 2.22 9.80 -11.99
N ALA A 131 1.81 10.65 -12.94
CA ALA A 131 2.42 10.73 -14.26
C ALA A 131 3.85 11.31 -14.24
N ASP A 132 4.17 12.13 -13.24
CA ASP A 132 5.52 12.67 -13.02
C ASP A 132 6.47 11.66 -12.35
N ILE A 133 5.97 10.50 -11.90
CA ILE A 133 6.78 9.43 -11.30
C ILE A 133 7.33 8.54 -12.41
N PRO A 134 8.66 8.57 -12.66
CA PRO A 134 9.26 7.76 -13.72
C PRO A 134 9.42 6.29 -13.32
N ILE A 135 9.57 5.44 -14.29
CA ILE A 135 9.92 4.01 -14.22
C ILE A 135 8.77 3.15 -13.68
N ILE A 136 8.28 3.44 -12.47
CA ILE A 136 7.28 2.58 -11.82
C ILE A 136 5.88 2.80 -12.40
N ASP A 137 5.12 1.72 -12.49
CA ASP A 137 3.68 1.80 -12.69
C ASP A 137 3.00 2.26 -11.41
N THR A 138 1.86 2.89 -11.55
CA THR A 138 1.07 3.39 -10.42
C THR A 138 -0.36 2.88 -10.48
N ALA A 139 -1.03 2.86 -9.35
CA ALA A 139 -2.47 2.68 -9.25
C ALA A 139 -3.00 3.57 -8.13
N GLY A 140 -4.28 3.91 -8.17
CA GLY A 140 -4.95 4.63 -7.09
C GLY A 140 -6.11 3.83 -6.50
N LEU A 141 -6.40 4.01 -5.20
CA LEU A 141 -7.63 3.54 -4.58
C LEU A 141 -8.50 4.72 -4.22
N ALA A 142 -9.74 4.76 -4.76
CA ALA A 142 -10.67 5.86 -4.51
C ALA A 142 -11.24 5.79 -3.09
N ILE A 143 -11.17 6.89 -2.35
CA ILE A 143 -11.74 6.98 -1.00
C ILE A 143 -13.25 7.13 -1.10
N LEU A 144 -13.98 6.25 -0.42
CA LEU A 144 -15.43 6.35 -0.14
C LEU A 144 -15.70 5.99 1.32
N GLY A 145 -16.92 6.28 1.78
CA GLY A 145 -17.39 5.90 3.12
C GLY A 145 -17.57 7.06 4.09
N ASN A 146 -17.16 8.27 3.71
CA ASN A 146 -17.38 9.50 4.47
C ASN A 146 -18.06 10.59 3.63
N ASP A 147 -18.27 10.35 2.34
CA ASP A 147 -18.87 11.30 1.41
C ASP A 147 -20.38 11.45 1.65
N ASP A 148 -20.86 12.69 1.58
CA ASP A 148 -22.25 13.04 1.88
C ASP A 148 -23.24 12.32 0.96
N TYR A 149 -22.90 12.13 -0.33
CA TYR A 149 -23.81 11.49 -1.26
C TYR A 149 -24.07 10.02 -0.91
N LEU A 150 -23.03 9.25 -0.63
CA LEU A 150 -23.16 7.86 -0.17
C LEU A 150 -23.97 7.78 1.13
N LEU A 151 -23.64 8.63 2.12
CA LEU A 151 -24.31 8.62 3.41
C LEU A 151 -25.82 8.95 3.26
N ARG A 152 -26.20 9.83 2.36
CA ARG A 152 -27.61 10.10 2.00
C ARG A 152 -28.28 8.91 1.33
N LEU A 153 -27.60 8.23 0.40
CA LEU A 153 -28.13 7.01 -0.22
C LEU A 153 -28.42 5.95 0.84
N LEU A 154 -27.44 5.71 1.75
CA LEU A 154 -27.61 4.74 2.85
C LEU A 154 -28.73 5.13 3.80
N ARG A 155 -28.82 6.41 4.21
CA ARG A 155 -29.89 6.92 5.06
C ARG A 155 -31.28 6.71 4.45
N THR A 156 -31.41 6.87 3.14
CA THR A 156 -32.69 6.70 2.45
C THR A 156 -33.03 5.26 2.11
N GLY A 157 -32.10 4.32 2.40
CA GLY A 157 -32.32 2.89 2.18
C GLY A 157 -32.48 2.51 0.72
N VAL A 158 -31.73 3.13 -0.19
CA VAL A 158 -31.76 2.79 -1.61
C VAL A 158 -31.33 1.34 -1.85
N ALA A 159 -31.77 0.75 -2.95
CA ALA A 159 -31.39 -0.60 -3.32
C ALA A 159 -29.87 -0.69 -3.60
N GLN A 160 -29.26 -1.85 -3.32
CA GLN A 160 -27.82 -2.09 -3.46
C GLN A 160 -27.28 -1.75 -4.85
N ASN A 161 -28.03 -2.04 -5.93
CA ASN A 161 -27.63 -1.71 -7.30
C ASN A 161 -27.37 -0.22 -7.52
N GLN A 162 -28.07 0.68 -6.82
CA GLN A 162 -27.81 2.11 -6.92
C GLN A 162 -26.51 2.51 -6.22
N ILE A 163 -26.14 1.80 -5.16
CA ILE A 163 -24.81 1.95 -4.53
C ILE A 163 -23.73 1.41 -5.47
N ASN A 164 -23.98 0.26 -6.10
CA ASN A 164 -23.07 -0.33 -7.08
C ASN A 164 -22.79 0.62 -8.24
N ASP A 165 -23.84 1.27 -8.78
CA ASP A 165 -23.70 2.26 -9.84
C ASP A 165 -22.88 3.47 -9.38
N TYR A 166 -23.08 3.92 -8.15
CA TYR A 166 -22.29 5.03 -7.60
C TYR A 166 -20.81 4.66 -7.41
N VAL A 167 -20.53 3.48 -6.89
CA VAL A 167 -19.16 2.95 -6.74
C VAL A 167 -18.50 2.80 -8.12
N ALA A 168 -19.19 2.18 -9.07
CA ALA A 168 -18.69 1.97 -10.42
C ALA A 168 -18.43 3.29 -11.15
N TRP A 169 -19.36 4.25 -11.04
CA TRP A 169 -19.17 5.60 -11.57
C TRP A 169 -17.97 6.30 -10.95
N THR A 170 -17.80 6.20 -9.62
CA THR A 170 -16.66 6.82 -8.92
C THR A 170 -15.34 6.26 -9.45
N LEU A 171 -15.20 4.94 -9.57
CA LEU A 171 -14.00 4.31 -10.13
C LEU A 171 -13.74 4.72 -11.58
N HIS A 172 -14.81 4.83 -12.38
CA HIS A 172 -14.71 5.29 -13.76
C HIS A 172 -14.23 6.74 -13.82
N ALA A 173 -14.84 7.63 -13.04
CA ALA A 173 -14.51 9.06 -13.01
C ALA A 173 -13.09 9.31 -12.48
N THR A 174 -12.70 8.62 -11.42
CA THR A 174 -11.40 8.80 -10.76
C THR A 174 -10.24 8.01 -11.38
N ARG A 175 -10.52 7.11 -12.33
CA ARG A 175 -9.51 6.20 -12.91
C ARG A 175 -8.72 5.43 -11.84
N CYS A 176 -9.39 4.96 -10.81
CA CYS A 176 -8.78 4.16 -9.75
C CYS A 176 -8.92 2.66 -10.01
N LEU A 177 -8.06 1.88 -9.36
CA LEU A 177 -8.02 0.41 -9.45
C LEU A 177 -9.01 -0.26 -8.48
N GLY A 178 -9.35 0.41 -7.39
CA GLY A 178 -10.21 -0.15 -6.34
C GLY A 178 -10.67 0.91 -5.35
N LEU A 179 -11.26 0.45 -4.24
CA LEU A 179 -11.83 1.29 -3.20
C LEU A 179 -10.96 1.30 -1.94
N LYS A 180 -10.86 2.47 -1.33
CA LYS A 180 -10.36 2.69 0.03
C LYS A 180 -11.49 3.19 0.91
N VAL A 181 -11.62 2.61 2.09
CA VAL A 181 -12.48 3.12 3.16
C VAL A 181 -11.62 3.51 4.34
N ILE A 182 -11.70 4.75 4.77
CA ILE A 182 -10.94 5.28 5.90
C ILE A 182 -11.91 5.64 7.01
N ASN A 183 -11.86 4.93 8.15
CA ASN A 183 -12.66 5.25 9.32
C ASN A 183 -14.13 5.52 8.93
N ALA A 184 -14.82 4.50 8.46
CA ALA A 184 -16.12 4.60 7.78
C ALA A 184 -17.13 5.45 8.59
N GLY A 185 -17.56 6.60 8.04
CA GLY A 185 -18.42 7.56 8.74
C GLY A 185 -17.72 8.41 9.80
N GLY A 186 -16.49 8.08 10.17
CA GLY A 186 -15.77 8.72 11.28
C GLY A 186 -15.42 10.19 11.02
N ALA A 187 -15.18 10.59 9.76
CA ALA A 187 -14.95 11.99 9.42
C ALA A 187 -16.16 12.87 9.77
N ASN A 188 -17.36 12.39 9.49
CA ASN A 188 -18.59 13.11 9.83
C ASN A 188 -18.91 13.06 11.33
N ALA A 189 -18.68 11.91 11.97
CA ALA A 189 -18.78 11.79 13.42
C ALA A 189 -17.85 12.77 14.14
N PHE A 190 -16.63 12.91 13.63
CA PHE A 190 -15.66 13.86 14.13
C PHE A 190 -16.12 15.32 13.98
N LYS A 191 -16.62 15.73 12.82
CA LYS A 191 -17.21 17.07 12.61
C LYS A 191 -18.34 17.38 13.59
N SER A 192 -19.03 16.32 14.05
CA SER A 192 -20.07 16.39 15.08
C SER A 192 -19.52 16.20 16.51
N ASN A 193 -18.23 16.39 16.71
CA ASN A 193 -17.55 16.38 18.01
C ASN A 193 -17.39 14.97 18.66
N ALA A 194 -17.58 13.87 17.93
CA ALA A 194 -17.21 12.54 18.43
C ALA A 194 -15.68 12.42 18.58
N ARG A 195 -15.23 11.66 19.59
CA ARG A 195 -13.80 11.46 19.89
C ARG A 195 -13.34 10.02 19.74
N SER A 196 -14.27 9.10 19.70
CA SER A 196 -14.11 7.71 19.31
C SER A 196 -15.31 7.33 18.46
N PHE A 197 -15.18 6.35 17.61
CA PHE A 197 -16.23 5.93 16.73
C PHE A 197 -16.09 4.44 16.44
N ASP A 198 -16.90 3.65 17.09
CA ASP A 198 -16.91 2.20 16.92
C ASP A 198 -17.80 1.77 15.74
N LEU A 199 -17.69 0.50 15.34
CA LEU A 199 -18.39 0.00 14.15
C LEU A 199 -19.91 0.15 14.22
N ASP A 200 -20.49 0.06 15.40
CA ASP A 200 -21.94 0.10 15.61
C ASP A 200 -22.45 1.49 16.01
N ASP A 201 -21.55 2.45 16.22
CA ASP A 201 -21.91 3.84 16.41
C ASP A 201 -22.54 4.42 15.13
N GLN A 202 -23.51 5.29 15.32
CA GLN A 202 -24.20 5.93 14.22
C GLN A 202 -23.56 7.26 13.83
N VAL A 203 -23.33 7.43 12.54
CA VAL A 203 -22.87 8.71 11.98
C VAL A 203 -23.94 9.76 12.28
N PRO A 204 -23.61 10.83 13.03
CA PRO A 204 -24.53 11.92 13.29
C PRO A 204 -25.17 12.45 12.01
N GLU A 205 -26.40 12.93 12.10
CA GLU A 205 -27.22 13.46 10.99
C GLU A 205 -27.66 12.40 9.94
N TYR A 206 -26.95 11.28 9.79
CA TYR A 206 -27.30 10.26 8.80
C TYR A 206 -27.98 9.04 9.42
N GLY A 207 -27.65 8.68 10.66
CA GLY A 207 -28.23 7.53 11.34
C GLY A 207 -27.82 6.18 10.72
N VAL A 208 -26.63 6.12 10.09
CA VAL A 208 -26.03 4.91 9.54
C VAL A 208 -24.79 4.54 10.35
N SER A 209 -24.57 3.25 10.61
CA SER A 209 -23.38 2.81 11.33
C SER A 209 -22.17 2.60 10.41
N SER A 210 -20.97 2.66 10.99
CA SER A 210 -19.73 2.32 10.29
C SER A 210 -19.79 0.90 9.69
N ARG A 211 -20.34 -0.06 10.44
CA ARG A 211 -20.58 -1.44 9.98
C ARG A 211 -21.44 -1.47 8.73
N HIS A 212 -22.53 -0.72 8.69
CA HIS A 212 -23.43 -0.69 7.53
C HIS A 212 -22.73 -0.10 6.29
N ILE A 213 -21.95 0.96 6.48
CA ILE A 213 -21.16 1.56 5.39
C ILE A 213 -20.17 0.54 4.82
N LEU A 214 -19.38 -0.12 5.69
CA LEU A 214 -18.39 -1.12 5.28
C LEU A 214 -19.03 -2.28 4.51
N GLN A 215 -20.10 -2.88 5.06
CA GLN A 215 -20.79 -4.01 4.45
C GLN A 215 -21.39 -3.66 3.10
N THR A 216 -21.94 -2.46 2.96
CA THR A 216 -22.55 -2.01 1.70
C THR A 216 -21.51 -1.78 0.63
N LEU A 217 -20.37 -1.13 0.94
CA LEU A 217 -19.28 -0.93 0.00
C LEU A 217 -18.57 -2.24 -0.37
N GLN A 218 -18.39 -3.14 0.61
CA GLN A 218 -17.83 -4.47 0.36
C GLN A 218 -18.73 -5.29 -0.57
N ARG A 219 -20.05 -5.26 -0.34
CA ARG A 219 -21.03 -5.91 -1.23
C ARG A 219 -20.98 -5.32 -2.63
N ALA A 220 -20.92 -3.99 -2.75
CA ALA A 220 -20.77 -3.34 -4.04
C ALA A 220 -19.51 -3.81 -4.77
N ALA A 221 -18.35 -3.83 -4.09
CA ALA A 221 -17.10 -4.32 -4.69
C ALA A 221 -17.21 -5.77 -5.19
N CYS A 222 -17.88 -6.64 -4.42
CA CYS A 222 -18.09 -8.03 -4.82
C CYS A 222 -19.06 -8.16 -6.00
N GLU A 223 -20.20 -7.44 -5.98
CA GLU A 223 -21.23 -7.53 -7.03
C GLU A 223 -20.76 -6.96 -8.37
N ILE A 224 -19.94 -5.89 -8.36
CA ILE A 224 -19.30 -5.36 -9.58
C ILE A 224 -17.98 -6.06 -9.91
N GLN A 225 -17.63 -7.10 -9.14
CA GLN A 225 -16.46 -7.95 -9.34
C GLN A 225 -15.13 -7.19 -9.43
N LEU A 226 -14.90 -6.26 -8.49
CA LEU A 226 -13.61 -5.58 -8.43
C LEU A 226 -12.50 -6.58 -8.14
N PRO A 227 -11.36 -6.50 -8.85
CA PRO A 227 -10.25 -7.43 -8.66
C PRO A 227 -9.59 -7.25 -7.28
N HIS A 228 -9.51 -6.02 -6.79
CA HIS A 228 -8.99 -5.72 -5.45
C HIS A 228 -10.15 -5.63 -4.44
N PRO A 229 -10.09 -6.35 -3.31
CA PRO A 229 -11.10 -6.23 -2.26
C PRO A 229 -11.12 -4.82 -1.66
N VAL A 230 -12.20 -4.44 -0.99
CA VAL A 230 -12.26 -3.15 -0.29
C VAL A 230 -11.08 -3.05 0.69
N HIS A 231 -10.32 -1.98 0.56
CA HIS A 231 -9.11 -1.69 1.33
C HIS A 231 -9.47 -0.81 2.53
N VAL A 232 -9.44 -1.35 3.74
CA VAL A 232 -10.04 -0.75 4.92
C VAL A 232 -8.99 -0.26 5.92
N HIS A 233 -9.00 1.03 6.19
CA HIS A 233 -8.42 1.64 7.38
C HIS A 233 -9.49 1.57 8.48
N CYS A 234 -9.30 0.71 9.48
CA CYS A 234 -10.27 0.48 10.54
C CYS A 234 -10.50 1.74 11.38
N ASN A 235 -11.57 1.73 12.17
CA ASN A 235 -11.84 2.80 13.11
C ASN A 235 -10.87 2.75 14.32
N ASN A 236 -10.76 3.83 15.07
CA ASN A 236 -9.99 3.90 16.33
C ASN A 236 -8.48 3.62 16.18
N LEU A 237 -7.84 4.09 15.09
CA LEU A 237 -6.40 3.96 14.89
C LEU A 237 -5.61 4.49 16.09
N GLY A 238 -4.65 3.71 16.56
CA GLY A 238 -3.70 4.13 17.61
C GLY A 238 -4.28 4.21 19.03
N ILE A 239 -5.53 3.79 19.25
CA ILE A 239 -6.18 3.80 20.58
C ILE A 239 -5.83 2.50 21.32
N PRO A 240 -5.44 2.55 22.62
CA PRO A 240 -5.28 1.34 23.41
C PRO A 240 -6.53 0.47 23.42
N GLY A 241 -6.37 -0.85 23.23
CA GLY A 241 -7.47 -1.81 23.16
C GLY A 241 -8.15 -1.92 21.78
N ASN A 242 -7.65 -1.20 20.77
CA ASN A 242 -8.28 -1.18 19.44
C ASN A 242 -8.17 -2.50 18.65
N VAL A 243 -7.48 -3.49 19.17
CA VAL A 243 -7.50 -4.85 18.61
C VAL A 243 -8.95 -5.37 18.50
N ASP A 244 -9.82 -4.99 19.42
CA ASP A 244 -11.23 -5.38 19.39
C ASP A 244 -11.99 -4.74 18.21
N THR A 245 -11.62 -3.50 17.85
CA THR A 245 -12.16 -2.84 16.65
C THR A 245 -11.70 -3.56 15.37
N ALA A 246 -10.44 -3.98 15.30
CA ALA A 246 -9.94 -4.76 14.16
C ALA A 246 -10.66 -6.11 14.04
N LEU A 247 -10.83 -6.84 15.14
CA LEU A 247 -11.56 -8.10 15.16
C LEU A 247 -13.03 -7.93 14.76
N ALA A 248 -13.70 -6.91 15.29
CA ALA A 248 -15.07 -6.58 14.89
C ALA A 248 -15.18 -6.22 13.40
N THR A 249 -14.15 -5.59 12.84
CA THR A 249 -14.08 -5.30 11.39
C THR A 249 -13.95 -6.58 10.57
N MET A 250 -13.12 -7.55 11.01
CA MET A 250 -13.01 -8.88 10.37
C MET A 250 -14.35 -9.62 10.38
N GLU A 251 -15.06 -9.60 11.52
CA GLU A 251 -16.40 -10.20 11.66
C GLU A 251 -17.42 -9.51 10.75
N ALA A 252 -17.34 -8.17 10.62
CA ALA A 252 -18.25 -7.39 9.78
C ALA A 252 -18.13 -7.76 8.30
N ALA A 253 -17.01 -8.34 7.87
CA ALA A 253 -16.83 -8.83 6.51
C ALA A 253 -17.74 -9.99 6.12
N GLN A 254 -18.29 -10.76 7.09
CA GLN A 254 -19.26 -11.84 6.87
C GLN A 254 -18.82 -12.86 5.80
N GLY A 255 -17.52 -13.17 5.74
CA GLY A 255 -16.95 -14.12 4.78
C GLY A 255 -16.67 -13.55 3.39
N LEU A 256 -17.04 -12.30 3.08
CA LEU A 256 -16.66 -11.63 1.85
C LEU A 256 -15.21 -11.12 1.93
N PRO A 257 -14.49 -11.04 0.81
CA PRO A 257 -13.12 -10.54 0.76
C PRO A 257 -12.99 -9.11 1.31
N MET A 258 -11.98 -8.86 2.16
CA MET A 258 -11.64 -7.54 2.67
C MET A 258 -10.14 -7.47 2.94
N HIS A 259 -9.53 -6.33 2.64
CA HIS A 259 -8.14 -6.05 2.96
C HIS A 259 -8.04 -5.03 4.09
N LEU A 260 -7.37 -5.37 5.19
CA LEU A 260 -7.15 -4.47 6.32
C LEU A 260 -5.78 -3.80 6.19
N ALA A 261 -5.80 -2.49 6.13
CA ALA A 261 -4.61 -1.67 5.94
C ALA A 261 -3.83 -1.47 7.25
N HIS A 262 -2.49 -1.38 7.14
CA HIS A 262 -1.55 -1.00 8.20
C HIS A 262 -1.95 -1.53 9.60
N ILE A 263 -2.25 -2.83 9.64
CA ILE A 263 -2.89 -3.48 10.79
C ILE A 263 -2.10 -3.39 12.09
N GLN A 264 -0.80 -3.11 12.01
CA GLN A 264 0.06 -2.89 13.17
C GLN A 264 -0.50 -1.79 14.09
N PHE A 265 -1.10 -0.73 13.52
CA PHE A 265 -1.71 0.35 14.30
C PHE A 265 -3.01 -0.04 15.00
N TYR A 266 -3.46 -1.29 14.85
CA TYR A 266 -4.62 -1.89 15.50
C TYR A 266 -4.28 -3.14 16.34
N GLY A 267 -3.00 -3.43 16.49
CA GLY A 267 -2.52 -4.53 17.33
C GLY A 267 -2.36 -4.15 18.80
N TYR A 268 -3.14 -3.20 19.31
CA TYR A 268 -2.98 -2.66 20.66
C TYR A 268 -3.95 -3.27 21.64
N GLY A 269 -3.39 -3.79 22.76
CA GLY A 269 -4.11 -4.12 23.99
C GLY A 269 -4.15 -2.92 24.94
N ASN A 270 -4.82 -3.09 26.07
CA ASN A 270 -4.96 -2.10 27.13
C ASN A 270 -4.46 -2.59 28.50
N GLU A 271 -3.70 -3.68 28.50
CA GLU A 271 -3.13 -4.28 29.70
C GLU A 271 -1.88 -3.53 30.16
N GLY A 272 -1.41 -3.89 31.36
CA GLY A 272 -0.20 -3.35 31.97
C GLY A 272 -0.40 -1.97 32.62
N ASN A 273 0.66 -1.50 33.27
CA ASN A 273 0.63 -0.28 34.08
C ASN A 273 0.36 1.01 33.27
N ARG A 274 0.60 0.98 31.97
CA ARG A 274 0.34 2.13 31.07
C ARG A 274 -0.99 2.05 30.36
N GLY A 275 -1.77 0.96 30.56
CA GLY A 275 -2.99 0.71 29.80
C GLY A 275 -2.73 0.61 28.28
N PHE A 276 -1.55 0.14 27.90
CA PHE A 276 -1.12 0.02 26.51
C PHE A 276 -0.14 -1.17 26.38
N SER A 277 -0.49 -2.16 25.59
CA SER A 277 0.24 -3.41 25.45
C SER A 277 0.21 -3.94 24.02
N THR A 278 0.98 -5.00 23.74
CA THR A 278 0.83 -5.74 22.48
C THR A 278 -0.40 -6.65 22.55
N ALA A 279 -1.16 -6.69 21.47
CA ALA A 279 -2.23 -7.65 21.24
C ALA A 279 -2.07 -8.39 19.90
N ALA A 280 -0.84 -8.43 19.38
CA ALA A 280 -0.54 -9.06 18.09
C ALA A 280 -0.99 -10.54 18.05
N ALA A 281 -0.78 -11.30 19.12
CA ALA A 281 -1.23 -12.70 19.19
C ALA A 281 -2.75 -12.81 19.09
N LYS A 282 -3.50 -11.99 19.83
CA LYS A 282 -4.98 -11.94 19.77
C LYS A 282 -5.46 -11.57 18.36
N LEU A 283 -4.80 -10.60 17.73
CA LEU A 283 -5.11 -10.18 16.37
C LEU A 283 -4.91 -11.33 15.37
N ILE A 284 -3.77 -12.05 15.45
CA ILE A 284 -3.46 -13.16 14.56
C ILE A 284 -4.39 -14.37 14.79
N ASP A 285 -4.78 -14.64 16.03
CA ASP A 285 -5.77 -15.67 16.33
C ASP A 285 -7.15 -15.35 15.71
N GLY A 286 -7.52 -14.09 15.68
CA GLY A 286 -8.69 -13.61 14.92
C GLY A 286 -8.52 -13.75 13.42
N PHE A 287 -7.40 -13.32 12.90
CA PHE A 287 -7.08 -13.40 11.47
C PHE A 287 -7.12 -14.84 10.92
N LYS A 288 -6.61 -15.82 11.69
CA LYS A 288 -6.66 -17.25 11.32
C LYS A 288 -8.09 -17.76 11.15
N LYS A 289 -9.06 -17.22 11.90
CA LYS A 289 -10.48 -17.59 11.81
C LYS A 289 -11.20 -16.97 10.62
N HIS A 290 -10.61 -15.98 9.97
CA HIS A 290 -11.20 -15.23 8.86
C HIS A 290 -10.34 -15.40 7.58
N PRO A 291 -10.47 -16.51 6.84
CA PRO A 291 -9.66 -16.80 5.64
C PRO A 291 -9.93 -15.82 4.48
N ASN A 292 -11.05 -15.11 4.51
CA ASN A 292 -11.44 -14.07 3.56
C ASN A 292 -10.72 -12.73 3.76
N ILE A 293 -9.96 -12.59 4.85
CA ILE A 293 -9.26 -11.37 5.18
C ILE A 293 -7.81 -11.45 4.72
N THR A 294 -7.34 -10.38 4.11
CA THR A 294 -5.91 -10.10 3.89
C THR A 294 -5.53 -8.83 4.64
N MET A 295 -4.26 -8.62 4.91
CA MET A 295 -3.82 -7.39 5.59
C MET A 295 -2.39 -6.99 5.21
N ASP A 296 -2.12 -5.70 5.20
CA ASP A 296 -0.77 -5.16 5.22
C ASP A 296 -0.38 -4.68 6.63
N VAL A 297 0.91 -4.69 6.94
CA VAL A 297 1.34 -4.46 8.32
C VAL A 297 1.48 -2.98 8.64
N GLY A 298 1.98 -2.16 7.74
CA GLY A 298 2.26 -0.75 8.04
C GLY A 298 3.37 -0.58 9.07
N GLN A 299 4.48 -1.34 8.94
CA GLN A 299 5.54 -1.45 9.93
C GLN A 299 6.13 -0.10 10.33
N VAL A 300 6.12 0.20 11.62
CA VAL A 300 6.86 1.33 12.18
C VAL A 300 8.36 1.04 12.14
N LEU A 301 9.11 2.01 11.61
CA LEU A 301 10.58 1.98 11.58
C LEU A 301 11.14 3.28 12.18
N PHE A 302 12.30 3.18 12.85
CA PHE A 302 12.91 4.32 13.52
C PHE A 302 13.59 5.23 12.50
N ALA A 303 12.82 6.21 12.02
CA ALA A 303 13.25 7.19 11.03
C ALA A 303 12.47 8.49 11.17
N GLN A 304 13.03 9.56 10.61
CA GLN A 304 12.30 10.79 10.38
C GLN A 304 11.23 10.57 9.32
N THR A 305 10.00 10.91 9.62
CA THR A 305 8.88 10.74 8.72
C THR A 305 7.83 11.84 8.87
N VAL A 306 6.72 11.73 8.17
CA VAL A 306 5.52 12.55 8.32
C VAL A 306 4.33 11.60 8.42
N THR A 307 3.48 11.79 9.42
CA THR A 307 2.24 11.03 9.50
C THR A 307 1.11 11.79 8.82
N ILE A 308 0.37 11.08 7.98
CA ILE A 308 -0.85 11.55 7.31
C ILE A 308 -1.97 10.68 7.84
N SER A 309 -2.64 11.10 8.92
CA SER A 309 -3.63 10.26 9.60
C SER A 309 -5.01 10.89 9.55
N GLY A 310 -6.02 10.09 9.22
CA GLY A 310 -7.42 10.46 9.32
C GLY A 310 -7.96 10.50 10.77
N ASP A 311 -7.22 9.92 11.73
CA ASP A 311 -7.66 9.74 13.12
C ASP A 311 -6.87 10.60 14.12
N VAL A 312 -6.23 11.68 13.65
CA VAL A 312 -5.40 12.58 14.47
C VAL A 312 -6.12 13.05 15.74
N ILE A 313 -7.43 13.20 15.69
CA ILE A 313 -8.21 13.67 16.82
C ILE A 313 -8.50 12.59 17.85
N ALA A 314 -8.72 11.36 17.44
CA ALA A 314 -8.78 10.25 18.36
C ALA A 314 -7.45 10.13 19.13
N GLN A 315 -6.32 10.26 18.42
CA GLN A 315 -4.99 10.32 19.03
C GLN A 315 -4.82 11.53 19.96
N TYR A 316 -5.34 12.70 19.60
CA TYR A 316 -5.30 13.88 20.45
C TYR A 316 -6.14 13.72 21.72
N SER A 317 -7.31 13.12 21.65
CA SER A 317 -8.15 12.85 22.84
C SER A 317 -7.45 11.93 23.84
N ARG A 318 -6.55 11.06 23.35
CA ARG A 318 -5.72 10.12 24.13
C ARG A 318 -4.29 10.60 24.33
N ARG A 319 -4.01 11.91 24.16
CA ARG A 319 -2.64 12.46 24.20
C ARG A 319 -1.86 12.18 25.49
N HIS A 320 -2.55 11.85 26.57
CA HIS A 320 -1.91 11.47 27.84
C HIS A 320 -1.36 10.04 27.82
N ASP A 321 -1.92 9.19 26.99
CA ASP A 321 -1.52 7.78 26.85
C ASP A 321 -0.45 7.63 25.76
N ALA A 322 -0.42 8.53 24.78
CA ALA A 322 0.53 8.49 23.66
C ALA A 322 1.76 9.37 23.94
N SER A 323 2.95 8.83 23.75
CA SER A 323 4.21 9.55 23.87
C SER A 323 5.17 9.16 22.74
N PRO A 324 5.68 10.12 21.98
CA PRO A 324 5.38 11.55 22.01
C PRO A 324 3.98 11.85 21.45
N ASN A 325 3.41 12.96 21.89
CA ASN A 325 2.13 13.42 21.35
C ASN A 325 2.29 13.85 19.89
N LYS A 326 1.33 13.49 19.06
CA LYS A 326 1.22 14.00 17.70
C LYS A 326 0.38 15.26 17.70
N TRP A 327 0.95 16.35 17.22
CA TRP A 327 0.25 17.60 17.01
C TRP A 327 -0.04 17.78 15.52
N VAL A 328 -1.26 18.17 15.21
CA VAL A 328 -1.62 18.50 13.83
C VAL A 328 -0.85 19.75 13.41
N ALA A 329 0.04 19.61 12.43
CA ALA A 329 0.75 20.73 11.84
C ALA A 329 -0.06 21.39 10.72
N LEU A 330 -0.87 20.62 10.01
CA LEU A 330 -1.79 21.06 8.98
C LEU A 330 -2.99 20.13 8.97
N ASP A 331 -4.17 20.70 9.14
CA ASP A 331 -5.43 19.99 8.98
C ASP A 331 -6.00 20.30 7.60
N ALA A 332 -6.24 19.26 6.81
CA ALA A 332 -6.93 19.38 5.54
C ALA A 332 -8.39 18.95 5.76
N GLU A 333 -9.30 19.89 5.75
CA GLU A 333 -10.73 19.63 5.75
C GLU A 333 -11.13 18.96 4.45
N CYS A 334 -11.01 17.64 4.41
CA CYS A 334 -11.49 16.83 3.30
C CYS A 334 -12.22 15.61 3.84
N GLU A 335 -12.91 14.91 2.96
CA GLU A 335 -13.65 13.68 3.32
C GLU A 335 -12.74 12.59 3.90
N GLY A 336 -11.44 12.69 3.67
CA GLY A 336 -10.42 11.82 4.27
C GLY A 336 -10.01 12.18 5.69
N SER A 337 -10.44 13.33 6.24
CA SER A 337 -10.15 13.79 7.62
C SER A 337 -8.69 13.69 8.02
N GLY A 338 -7.78 14.21 7.23
CA GLY A 338 -6.35 14.01 7.47
C GLY A 338 -5.64 15.22 8.07
N GLY A 339 -4.80 15.00 9.07
CA GLY A 339 -3.76 15.91 9.51
C GLY A 339 -2.41 15.47 9.00
N VAL A 340 -1.50 16.44 8.76
CA VAL A 340 -0.12 16.17 8.34
C VAL A 340 0.83 16.62 9.43
N VAL A 341 1.61 15.70 10.01
CA VAL A 341 2.44 15.94 11.19
C VAL A 341 3.85 15.38 10.98
N PRO A 342 4.90 16.23 11.04
CA PRO A 342 6.28 15.74 11.13
C PRO A 342 6.46 14.88 12.36
N TYR A 343 7.10 13.73 12.21
CA TYR A 343 7.25 12.77 13.28
C TYR A 343 8.58 12.03 13.19
N CYS A 344 9.17 11.70 14.33
CA CYS A 344 10.36 10.89 14.41
C CYS A 344 10.12 9.77 15.42
N TYR A 345 10.03 8.54 14.93
CA TYR A 345 9.98 7.36 15.79
C TYR A 345 11.32 7.17 16.50
N LYS A 346 11.26 6.93 17.82
CA LYS A 346 12.44 6.82 18.68
C LYS A 346 12.45 5.51 19.45
N GLU A 347 13.58 4.84 19.45
CA GLU A 347 13.81 3.58 20.17
C GLU A 347 13.60 3.72 21.69
N SER A 348 13.92 4.88 22.26
CA SER A 348 13.74 5.16 23.69
C SER A 348 12.28 5.35 24.12
N SER A 349 11.37 5.62 23.15
CA SER A 349 9.96 5.80 23.44
C SER A 349 9.27 4.46 23.66
N PHE A 350 8.56 4.31 24.79
CA PHE A 350 7.78 3.11 25.08
C PHE A 350 6.78 2.81 23.96
N VAL A 351 5.99 3.79 23.54
CA VAL A 351 4.96 3.62 22.51
C VAL A 351 5.57 3.24 21.16
N ASN A 352 6.64 3.94 20.74
CA ASN A 352 7.26 3.65 19.44
C ASN A 352 7.94 2.29 19.43
N SER A 353 8.60 1.90 20.54
CA SER A 353 9.15 0.55 20.70
C SER A 353 8.06 -0.51 20.62
N LEU A 354 6.93 -0.29 21.32
CA LEU A 354 5.82 -1.23 21.28
C LEU A 354 5.23 -1.36 19.87
N GLN A 355 5.08 -0.24 19.15
CA GLN A 355 4.61 -0.23 17.76
C GLN A 355 5.54 -1.05 16.84
N TRP A 356 6.86 -0.86 16.97
CA TRP A 356 7.84 -1.62 16.21
C TRP A 356 7.76 -3.13 16.51
N LEU A 357 7.62 -3.49 17.78
CA LEU A 357 7.51 -4.89 18.23
C LEU A 357 6.23 -5.54 17.70
N ILE A 358 5.09 -4.88 17.80
CA ILE A 358 3.78 -5.38 17.33
C ILE A 358 3.82 -5.73 15.84
N GLY A 359 4.38 -4.85 15.00
CA GLY A 359 4.42 -5.12 13.56
C GLY A 359 5.25 -6.35 13.23
N LEU A 360 6.41 -6.53 13.86
CA LEU A 360 7.23 -7.72 13.68
C LEU A 360 6.59 -8.98 14.27
N GLU A 361 5.89 -8.88 15.41
CA GLU A 361 5.10 -9.99 15.95
C GLU A 361 4.03 -10.45 14.96
N ILE A 362 3.31 -9.52 14.33
CA ILE A 362 2.30 -9.83 13.30
C ILE A 362 2.93 -10.61 12.16
N PHE A 363 4.07 -10.16 11.61
CA PHE A 363 4.76 -10.88 10.54
C PHE A 363 5.18 -12.30 10.95
N LEU A 364 5.71 -12.45 12.16
CA LEU A 364 6.29 -13.72 12.59
C LEU A 364 5.25 -14.72 13.10
N LEU A 365 4.12 -14.25 13.64
CA LEU A 365 3.01 -15.07 14.12
C LEU A 365 2.06 -15.50 13.00
N ALA A 366 2.01 -14.73 11.91
CA ALA A 366 1.25 -15.12 10.73
C ALA A 366 1.93 -16.29 10.02
N GLU A 367 1.16 -17.35 9.72
CA GLU A 367 1.66 -18.56 9.10
C GLU A 367 1.63 -18.47 7.57
N ASP A 368 0.67 -17.72 7.04
CA ASP A 368 0.39 -17.63 5.62
C ASP A 368 0.91 -16.32 5.00
N PRO A 369 2.06 -16.34 4.29
CA PRO A 369 2.63 -15.16 3.66
C PRO A 369 1.80 -14.66 2.44
N TRP A 370 0.86 -15.45 1.94
CA TRP A 370 -0.01 -15.05 0.83
C TRP A 370 -1.10 -14.06 1.22
N ARG A 371 -1.42 -13.98 2.51
CA ARG A 371 -2.44 -13.08 3.03
C ARG A 371 -1.88 -11.89 3.81
N LEU A 372 -0.56 -11.81 3.95
CA LEU A 372 0.12 -10.76 4.70
C LEU A 372 1.06 -9.98 3.80
N PHE A 373 0.91 -8.67 3.76
CA PHE A 373 1.64 -7.82 2.83
C PHE A 373 2.60 -6.87 3.53
N PHE A 374 3.63 -6.54 2.78
CA PHE A 374 4.79 -5.81 3.23
C PHE A 374 4.65 -4.32 2.88
N THR A 375 4.53 -3.48 3.89
CA THR A 375 4.51 -2.02 3.74
C THR A 375 4.91 -1.33 5.03
N THR A 376 5.28 -0.06 4.95
CA THR A 376 5.42 0.86 6.09
C THR A 376 4.26 1.86 6.14
N ASP A 377 3.26 1.72 5.27
CA ASP A 377 2.24 2.75 5.10
C ASP A 377 2.90 4.13 4.86
N HIS A 378 3.89 4.14 3.95
CA HIS A 378 4.67 5.36 3.69
C HIS A 378 3.78 6.59 3.51
N PRO A 379 4.02 7.69 4.24
CA PRO A 379 5.13 7.92 5.17
C PRO A 379 4.81 7.63 6.65
N ASN A 380 3.63 7.08 6.97
CA ASN A 380 3.10 7.01 8.34
C ASN A 380 3.95 6.16 9.30
N GLY A 381 4.25 4.91 8.98
CA GLY A 381 5.08 4.03 9.81
C GLY A 381 6.58 4.22 9.57
N GLY A 382 6.93 4.74 8.41
CA GLY A 382 8.32 5.01 8.01
C GLY A 382 8.43 5.28 6.52
N PRO A 383 9.55 5.86 6.06
CA PRO A 383 9.77 6.04 4.64
C PRO A 383 9.97 4.69 3.93
N PHE A 384 9.39 4.53 2.74
CA PHE A 384 9.53 3.30 1.94
C PHE A 384 10.99 2.94 1.66
N THR A 385 11.90 3.90 1.68
CA THR A 385 13.35 3.67 1.54
C THR A 385 13.93 2.80 2.67
N MET A 386 13.15 2.53 3.72
CA MET A 386 13.53 1.62 4.82
C MET A 386 13.09 0.16 4.57
N TYR A 387 12.45 -0.16 3.46
CA TYR A 387 12.06 -1.53 3.11
C TYR A 387 13.21 -2.54 3.17
N PRO A 388 14.43 -2.23 2.70
CA PRO A 388 15.55 -3.15 2.83
C PRO A 388 15.88 -3.52 4.27
N PHE A 389 15.75 -2.57 5.19
CA PHE A 389 15.94 -2.84 6.63
C PHE A 389 14.83 -3.71 7.21
N LEU A 390 13.57 -3.49 6.80
CA LEU A 390 12.47 -4.35 7.21
C LEU A 390 12.67 -5.78 6.70
N ILE A 391 13.10 -5.97 5.45
CA ILE A 391 13.44 -7.29 4.91
C ILE A 391 14.51 -7.94 5.78
N ARG A 392 15.56 -7.22 6.15
CA ARG A 392 16.59 -7.74 7.03
C ARG A 392 16.05 -8.13 8.40
N LEU A 393 15.20 -7.33 9.01
CA LEU A 393 14.56 -7.67 10.29
C LEU A 393 13.74 -8.96 10.23
N LEU A 394 13.14 -9.26 9.08
CA LEU A 394 12.38 -10.50 8.87
C LEU A 394 13.26 -11.71 8.58
N MET A 395 14.38 -11.53 7.88
CA MET A 395 15.26 -12.61 7.40
C MET A 395 16.48 -12.88 8.30
N ASP A 396 16.77 -12.03 9.29
CA ASP A 396 17.96 -12.09 10.14
C ASP A 396 17.54 -11.91 11.60
N LYS A 397 17.39 -13.03 12.30
CA LYS A 397 16.98 -13.04 13.71
C LYS A 397 17.99 -12.35 14.61
N ASP A 398 19.29 -12.56 14.37
CA ASP A 398 20.33 -12.00 15.23
C ASP A 398 20.34 -10.47 15.10
N TYR A 399 20.24 -9.95 13.88
CA TYR A 399 20.08 -8.52 13.64
C TYR A 399 18.80 -7.95 14.31
N ARG A 400 17.69 -8.67 14.23
CA ARG A 400 16.44 -8.28 14.90
C ARG A 400 16.61 -8.18 16.41
N LEU A 401 17.32 -9.13 17.02
CA LEU A 401 17.62 -9.13 18.46
C LEU A 401 18.58 -8.00 18.86
N GLU A 402 19.58 -7.69 18.02
CA GLU A 402 20.47 -6.54 18.21
C GLU A 402 19.68 -5.22 18.21
N CYS A 403 18.77 -5.03 17.24
CA CYS A 403 17.88 -3.87 17.20
C CYS A 403 16.98 -3.81 18.44
N MET A 404 16.41 -4.93 18.84
CA MET A 404 15.52 -5.02 20.00
C MET A 404 16.21 -4.64 21.31
N ALA A 405 17.51 -4.90 21.44
CA ALA A 405 18.30 -4.52 22.62
C ALA A 405 18.40 -2.99 22.82
N GLN A 406 18.19 -2.19 21.77
CA GLN A 406 18.22 -0.73 21.83
C GLN A 406 16.87 -0.10 22.23
N LEU A 407 15.81 -0.90 22.27
CA LEU A 407 14.45 -0.44 22.52
C LEU A 407 14.19 -0.12 23.99
N ASN A 408 13.07 0.53 24.24
CA ASN A 408 12.53 0.68 25.60
C ASN A 408 12.25 -0.70 26.20
N GLN A 409 12.95 -1.04 27.30
CA GLN A 409 12.93 -2.38 27.88
C GLN A 409 11.58 -2.74 28.53
N GLU A 410 10.79 -1.76 28.96
CA GLU A 410 9.43 -2.00 29.45
C GLU A 410 8.52 -2.49 28.29
N ALA A 411 8.67 -1.92 27.09
CA ALA A 411 7.95 -2.39 25.90
C ALA A 411 8.41 -3.79 25.48
N VAL A 412 9.73 -4.05 25.50
CA VAL A 412 10.31 -5.37 25.19
C VAL A 412 9.78 -6.45 26.11
N ALA A 413 9.61 -6.15 27.41
CA ALA A 413 9.08 -7.09 28.39
C ALA A 413 7.63 -7.52 28.12
N MET A 414 6.87 -6.73 27.34
CA MET A 414 5.49 -7.03 26.95
C MET A 414 5.39 -7.83 25.64
N SER A 415 6.50 -8.03 24.93
CA SER A 415 6.53 -8.60 23.60
C SER A 415 6.95 -10.07 23.62
N LEU A 416 6.36 -10.84 22.70
CA LEU A 416 6.76 -12.24 22.44
C LEU A 416 7.93 -12.33 21.45
N LEU A 417 8.37 -11.21 20.87
CA LEU A 417 9.29 -11.18 19.74
C LEU A 417 10.63 -11.90 20.02
N LYS A 418 11.14 -11.83 21.26
CA LYS A 418 12.38 -12.52 21.66
C LYS A 418 12.30 -14.05 21.53
N ASP A 419 11.08 -14.60 21.67
CA ASP A 419 10.83 -16.04 21.65
C ASP A 419 10.41 -16.55 20.25
N LEU A 420 10.23 -15.61 19.28
CA LEU A 420 9.89 -15.93 17.89
C LEU A 420 11.17 -16.15 17.07
N HIS A 421 11.37 -17.40 16.63
CA HIS A 421 12.59 -17.83 15.95
C HIS A 421 12.46 -17.90 14.43
N LYS A 422 11.25 -17.65 13.89
CA LYS A 422 11.01 -17.67 12.45
C LYS A 422 11.87 -16.64 11.74
N GLU A 423 12.46 -17.04 10.62
CA GLU A 423 13.09 -16.18 9.63
C GLU A 423 12.40 -16.41 8.30
N PHE A 424 12.16 -15.33 7.58
CA PHE A 424 11.60 -15.40 6.23
C PHE A 424 12.69 -15.77 5.23
N THR A 425 12.34 -16.56 4.25
CA THR A 425 13.20 -16.92 3.12
C THR A 425 13.10 -15.89 1.99
N LEU A 426 13.99 -15.96 1.01
CA LEU A 426 13.87 -15.18 -0.24
C LEU A 426 12.55 -15.49 -0.97
N TYR A 427 12.06 -16.73 -0.82
CA TYR A 427 10.80 -17.16 -1.40
C TYR A 427 9.60 -16.51 -0.71
N ASP A 428 9.59 -16.41 0.62
CA ASP A 428 8.55 -15.70 1.36
C ASP A 428 8.53 -14.20 1.00
N ILE A 429 9.70 -13.58 0.88
CA ILE A 429 9.79 -12.18 0.42
C ILE A 429 9.24 -12.04 -1.01
N ALA A 430 9.50 -13.00 -1.89
CA ALA A 430 8.94 -12.99 -3.25
C ALA A 430 7.41 -13.16 -3.23
N ILE A 431 6.85 -13.96 -2.34
CA ILE A 431 5.40 -14.08 -2.15
C ILE A 431 4.82 -12.71 -1.77
N MET A 432 5.22 -12.17 -0.63
CA MET A 432 4.61 -10.98 -0.01
C MET A 432 4.73 -9.71 -0.85
N THR A 433 5.84 -9.56 -1.59
CA THR A 433 6.16 -8.31 -2.30
C THR A 433 6.01 -8.40 -3.82
N ARG A 434 5.66 -9.55 -4.39
CA ARG A 434 5.51 -9.74 -5.84
C ARG A 434 4.24 -10.50 -6.18
N THR A 435 4.25 -11.82 -6.05
CA THR A 435 3.19 -12.66 -6.57
C THR A 435 1.86 -12.46 -5.84
N ALA A 436 1.84 -12.53 -4.52
CA ALA A 436 0.62 -12.30 -3.76
C ALA A 436 0.11 -10.85 -3.89
N ALA A 437 1.04 -9.87 -3.93
CA ALA A 437 0.69 -8.46 -4.14
C ALA A 437 0.02 -8.23 -5.51
N ALA A 438 0.55 -8.82 -6.59
CA ALA A 438 -0.06 -8.76 -7.91
C ALA A 438 -1.45 -9.41 -7.92
N GLN A 439 -1.57 -10.59 -7.31
CA GLN A 439 -2.85 -11.31 -7.22
C GLN A 439 -3.89 -10.53 -6.42
N LEU A 440 -3.52 -9.95 -5.27
CA LEU A 440 -4.40 -9.11 -4.46
C LEU A 440 -4.98 -7.93 -5.24
N LEU A 441 -4.17 -7.34 -6.12
CA LEU A 441 -4.55 -6.19 -6.96
C LEU A 441 -5.26 -6.60 -8.26
N GLY A 442 -5.34 -7.91 -8.57
CA GLY A 442 -5.88 -8.41 -9.83
C GLY A 442 -4.99 -8.14 -11.05
N LEU A 443 -3.69 -7.94 -10.85
CA LEU A 443 -2.71 -7.67 -11.90
C LEU A 443 -2.14 -9.00 -12.44
N ALA A 444 -2.84 -9.62 -13.39
CA ALA A 444 -2.49 -10.94 -13.90
C ALA A 444 -1.24 -10.98 -14.81
N ASP A 445 -0.78 -9.84 -15.26
CA ASP A 445 0.33 -9.69 -16.21
C ASP A 445 1.70 -9.44 -15.56
N ARG A 446 1.77 -9.42 -14.22
CA ARG A 446 2.98 -9.08 -13.45
C ARG A 446 3.07 -9.81 -12.11
N GLY A 447 4.16 -9.57 -11.35
CA GLY A 447 4.42 -10.26 -10.08
C GLY A 447 4.89 -11.70 -10.25
N HIS A 448 5.17 -12.13 -11.47
CA HIS A 448 5.70 -13.45 -11.83
C HIS A 448 6.58 -13.37 -13.07
N LEU A 449 7.33 -14.44 -13.33
CA LEU A 449 8.28 -14.54 -14.45
C LEU A 449 7.83 -15.54 -15.54
N MET A 450 6.53 -15.86 -15.60
CA MET A 450 5.99 -16.74 -16.64
C MET A 450 6.01 -16.06 -18.01
N PRO A 451 6.13 -16.84 -19.10
CA PRO A 451 5.91 -16.33 -20.44
C PRO A 451 4.55 -15.63 -20.58
N GLY A 452 4.54 -14.47 -21.23
CA GLY A 452 3.38 -13.59 -21.35
C GLY A 452 3.35 -12.47 -20.31
N ALA A 453 4.12 -12.55 -19.22
CA ALA A 453 4.22 -11.48 -18.25
C ALA A 453 4.98 -10.28 -18.80
N VAL A 454 4.62 -9.09 -18.33
CA VAL A 454 5.41 -7.88 -18.52
C VAL A 454 6.81 -8.12 -17.95
N ALA A 455 7.84 -7.80 -18.71
CA ALA A 455 9.23 -8.00 -18.30
C ALA A 455 9.69 -6.93 -17.29
N ASP A 456 9.02 -6.91 -16.13
CA ASP A 456 9.39 -6.19 -14.93
C ASP A 456 10.19 -7.14 -14.05
N ILE A 457 11.52 -7.01 -14.03
CA ILE A 457 12.44 -7.98 -13.44
C ILE A 457 13.45 -7.28 -12.56
N ALA A 458 13.67 -7.76 -11.35
CA ALA A 458 14.70 -7.32 -10.43
C ALA A 458 15.74 -8.41 -10.20
N VAL A 459 17.01 -8.07 -10.35
CA VAL A 459 18.16 -8.95 -10.15
C VAL A 459 19.02 -8.42 -9.03
N TYR A 460 19.35 -9.26 -8.06
CA TYR A 460 20.14 -8.88 -6.89
C TYR A 460 21.41 -9.71 -6.79
N THR A 461 22.51 -9.07 -6.37
CA THR A 461 23.69 -9.78 -5.92
C THR A 461 23.44 -10.24 -4.48
N GLU A 462 23.47 -11.56 -4.26
CA GLU A 462 23.22 -12.07 -2.92
C GLU A 462 24.29 -11.62 -1.93
N GLN A 463 23.84 -11.14 -0.77
CA GLN A 463 24.69 -10.69 0.32
C GLN A 463 24.16 -11.21 1.64
N ALA A 464 25.06 -11.40 2.63
CA ALA A 464 24.66 -11.74 4.00
C ALA A 464 23.79 -10.63 4.60
N ASP A 465 24.20 -9.37 4.42
CA ASP A 465 23.37 -8.22 4.76
C ASP A 465 22.22 -8.06 3.75
N LYS A 466 21.03 -8.47 4.16
CA LYS A 466 19.82 -8.39 3.31
C LYS A 466 19.39 -6.95 3.06
N ALA A 467 19.70 -6.00 3.95
CA ALA A 467 19.43 -4.60 3.72
C ALA A 467 20.32 -4.04 2.60
N ALA A 468 21.59 -4.38 2.57
CA ALA A 468 22.49 -4.01 1.47
C ALA A 468 22.06 -4.68 0.14
N MET A 469 21.66 -5.95 0.20
CA MET A 469 21.19 -6.69 -0.98
C MET A 469 19.97 -6.04 -1.63
N PHE A 470 18.91 -5.78 -0.87
CA PHE A 470 17.65 -5.25 -1.38
C PHE A 470 17.63 -3.72 -1.54
N GLY A 471 18.61 -3.03 -0.95
CA GLY A 471 18.76 -1.57 -1.10
C GLY A 471 19.27 -1.14 -2.47
N HIS A 472 20.00 -2.02 -3.16
CA HIS A 472 20.65 -1.73 -4.43
C HIS A 472 20.58 -2.93 -5.37
N ALA A 473 19.57 -2.94 -6.23
CA ALA A 473 19.44 -3.99 -7.24
C ALA A 473 20.62 -3.93 -8.23
N ALA A 474 21.13 -5.10 -8.62
CA ALA A 474 22.20 -5.20 -9.63
C ALA A 474 21.68 -4.82 -11.02
N LEU A 475 20.47 -5.31 -11.38
CA LEU A 475 19.78 -4.91 -12.61
C LEU A 475 18.28 -4.78 -12.31
N VAL A 476 17.65 -3.79 -12.91
CA VAL A 476 16.17 -3.71 -12.96
C VAL A 476 15.75 -3.49 -14.40
N PHE A 477 14.84 -4.32 -14.85
CA PHE A 477 14.17 -4.16 -16.14
C PHE A 477 12.74 -3.70 -15.89
N LYS A 478 12.34 -2.68 -16.63
CA LYS A 478 10.97 -2.17 -16.70
C LYS A 478 10.43 -2.31 -18.11
N ASN A 479 9.37 -3.08 -18.30
CA ASN A 479 8.86 -3.42 -19.64
C ASN A 479 10.00 -3.89 -20.56
N GLY A 480 10.92 -4.73 -20.06
CA GLY A 480 12.06 -5.26 -20.79
C GLY A 480 13.19 -4.27 -21.07
N HIS A 481 13.10 -3.04 -20.61
CA HIS A 481 14.18 -2.06 -20.73
C HIS A 481 14.99 -1.97 -19.45
N LEU A 482 16.32 -2.03 -19.59
CA LEU A 482 17.22 -1.85 -18.45
C LEU A 482 17.14 -0.41 -17.95
N VAL A 483 16.71 -0.25 -16.69
CA VAL A 483 16.53 1.06 -16.04
C VAL A 483 17.46 1.26 -14.84
N VAL A 484 17.90 0.18 -14.18
CA VAL A 484 18.89 0.20 -13.11
C VAL A 484 20.01 -0.77 -13.46
N LYS A 485 21.25 -0.35 -13.23
CA LYS A 485 22.45 -1.19 -13.32
C LYS A 485 23.41 -0.84 -12.18
N ASP A 486 23.82 -1.86 -11.44
CA ASP A 486 24.76 -1.75 -10.31
C ASP A 486 24.40 -0.65 -9.29
N GLY A 487 23.09 -0.53 -8.98
CA GLY A 487 22.58 0.46 -8.04
C GLY A 487 22.48 1.89 -8.60
N GLU A 488 22.61 2.08 -9.91
CA GLU A 488 22.50 3.39 -10.58
C GLU A 488 21.37 3.39 -11.62
N ILE A 489 20.70 4.54 -11.77
CA ILE A 489 19.70 4.75 -12.82
C ILE A 489 20.41 4.93 -14.16
N VAL A 490 20.19 4.00 -15.10
CA VAL A 490 20.81 4.01 -16.43
C VAL A 490 19.81 4.23 -17.57
N GLY A 491 18.52 4.13 -17.27
CA GLY A 491 17.45 4.32 -18.25
C GLY A 491 16.25 5.06 -17.66
N ARG A 492 15.46 5.68 -18.53
CA ARG A 492 14.21 6.36 -18.18
C ARG A 492 13.06 5.75 -18.97
N ARG A 493 11.95 5.55 -18.31
CA ARG A 493 10.67 5.15 -18.88
C ARG A 493 9.56 5.85 -18.12
N ASN A 494 8.47 6.14 -18.79
CA ASN A 494 7.24 6.52 -18.09
C ASN A 494 6.55 5.23 -17.63
N GLY A 495 6.10 5.21 -16.40
CA GLY A 495 5.22 4.16 -15.91
C GLY A 495 3.80 4.36 -16.45
N THR A 496 2.97 3.33 -16.28
CA THR A 496 1.54 3.36 -16.62
C THR A 496 0.69 3.40 -15.35
N ALA A 497 -0.56 3.84 -15.46
CA ALA A 497 -1.53 3.77 -14.38
C ALA A 497 -2.45 2.56 -14.57
N GLN A 498 -2.52 1.70 -13.56
CA GLN A 498 -3.35 0.51 -13.56
C GLN A 498 -4.74 0.89 -13.06
N ILE A 499 -5.79 0.62 -13.83
CA ILE A 499 -7.17 1.06 -13.54
C ILE A 499 -8.19 -0.03 -13.81
N VAL A 500 -9.39 0.13 -13.24
CA VAL A 500 -10.59 -0.59 -13.64
C VAL A 500 -11.64 0.37 -14.19
N GLN A 501 -12.51 -0.14 -15.03
CA GLN A 501 -13.65 0.63 -15.56
C GLN A 501 -14.91 -0.25 -15.54
N PRO A 502 -15.51 -0.48 -14.36
CA PRO A 502 -16.75 -1.24 -14.25
C PRO A 502 -17.90 -0.50 -14.96
N GLU A 503 -18.83 -1.28 -15.49
CA GLU A 503 -20.06 -0.73 -16.08
C GLU A 503 -21.01 -0.23 -15.00
N PHE A 504 -21.80 0.80 -15.29
CA PHE A 504 -22.81 1.37 -14.42
C PHE A 504 -24.02 1.92 -15.21
N ASP A 505 -25.18 2.02 -14.56
CA ASP A 505 -26.34 2.68 -15.15
C ASP A 505 -26.10 4.20 -15.22
N LYS A 506 -26.08 4.74 -16.44
CA LYS A 506 -25.86 6.16 -16.71
C LYS A 506 -26.88 7.09 -16.07
N GLN A 507 -28.02 6.58 -15.59
CA GLN A 507 -28.97 7.38 -14.81
C GLN A 507 -28.34 7.96 -13.52
N ILE A 508 -27.28 7.33 -12.99
CA ILE A 508 -26.54 7.86 -11.84
C ILE A 508 -25.95 9.23 -12.13
N GLU A 509 -25.43 9.47 -13.33
CA GLU A 509 -24.83 10.76 -13.71
C GLU A 509 -25.84 11.91 -13.60
N ARG A 510 -27.09 11.68 -14.03
CA ARG A 510 -28.16 12.70 -13.90
C ARG A 510 -28.47 13.00 -12.42
N ARG A 511 -28.47 11.97 -11.56
CA ARG A 511 -28.72 12.14 -10.12
C ARG A 511 -27.56 12.90 -9.45
N LEU A 512 -26.34 12.55 -9.81
CA LEU A 512 -25.14 13.21 -9.34
C LEU A 512 -25.11 14.67 -9.81
N GLN A 513 -25.44 14.95 -11.08
CA GLN A 513 -25.50 16.32 -11.59
C GLN A 513 -26.43 17.20 -10.76
N LEU A 514 -27.65 16.71 -10.47
CA LEU A 514 -28.61 17.44 -9.63
C LEU A 514 -28.09 17.67 -8.21
N TYR A 515 -27.42 16.66 -7.65
CA TYR A 515 -26.84 16.76 -6.32
C TYR A 515 -25.69 17.77 -6.28
N TYR A 516 -24.75 17.71 -7.23
CA TYR A 516 -23.63 18.64 -7.30
C TYR A 516 -24.08 20.07 -7.59
N ASP A 517 -25.04 20.28 -8.46
CA ASP A 517 -25.60 21.61 -8.74
C ASP A 517 -26.27 22.24 -7.51
N GLN A 518 -26.78 21.41 -6.60
CA GLN A 518 -27.45 21.87 -5.37
C GLN A 518 -26.48 22.11 -4.21
N PHE A 519 -25.48 21.25 -4.02
CA PHE A 519 -24.70 21.17 -2.79
C PHE A 519 -23.22 21.52 -2.94
N TYR A 520 -22.69 21.55 -4.16
CA TYR A 520 -21.27 21.81 -4.40
C TYR A 520 -21.02 23.08 -5.20
N ASN A 521 -19.86 23.71 -4.96
CA ASN A 521 -19.37 24.83 -5.77
C ASN A 521 -18.60 24.36 -7.02
N LEU A 522 -18.23 23.08 -7.08
CA LEU A 522 -17.58 22.46 -8.22
C LEU A 522 -18.61 21.72 -9.07
N LYS A 523 -18.41 21.72 -10.38
CA LYS A 523 -19.26 20.96 -11.30
C LYS A 523 -18.87 19.49 -11.29
N LEU A 524 -19.83 18.62 -11.59
CA LEU A 524 -19.61 17.17 -11.68
C LEU A 524 -18.45 16.82 -12.63
N ASP A 525 -18.33 17.51 -13.76
CA ASP A 525 -17.26 17.29 -14.74
C ASP A 525 -15.86 17.53 -14.18
N SER A 526 -15.73 18.30 -13.08
CA SER A 526 -14.45 18.55 -12.42
C SER A 526 -13.88 17.33 -11.71
N PHE A 527 -14.68 16.28 -11.50
CA PHE A 527 -14.24 15.04 -10.85
C PHE A 527 -13.70 14.00 -11.83
N ALA A 528 -13.97 14.15 -13.13
CA ALA A 528 -13.56 13.18 -14.13
C ALA A 528 -12.09 13.36 -14.54
N VAL A 529 -11.33 12.29 -14.44
CA VAL A 529 -9.99 12.20 -15.01
C VAL A 529 -10.11 11.86 -16.49
N ALA A 530 -9.92 12.86 -17.35
CA ALA A 530 -10.06 12.70 -18.79
C ALA A 530 -8.72 12.42 -19.46
N ASP A 531 -8.72 11.56 -20.49
CA ASP A 531 -7.50 11.23 -21.27
C ASP A 531 -6.86 12.49 -21.89
N VAL A 532 -7.67 13.49 -22.24
CA VAL A 532 -7.21 14.79 -22.78
C VAL A 532 -6.35 15.59 -21.78
N SER A 533 -6.40 15.27 -20.49
CA SER A 533 -5.58 15.91 -19.46
C SER A 533 -4.12 15.44 -19.52
N PHE A 534 -3.83 14.39 -20.29
CA PHE A 534 -2.50 13.84 -20.52
C PHE A 534 -2.09 14.07 -21.97
N ASN A 535 -0.80 14.28 -22.23
CA ASN A 535 -0.28 14.53 -23.58
C ASN A 535 -0.65 13.37 -24.53
N GLN A 536 -0.83 13.68 -25.84
CA GLN A 536 -1.21 12.67 -26.85
C GLN A 536 -0.21 11.51 -27.00
N SER A 537 1.05 11.69 -26.58
CA SER A 537 2.04 10.60 -26.45
C SER A 537 1.72 9.61 -25.32
N ASP A 538 0.78 9.95 -24.45
CA ASP A 538 0.42 9.18 -23.26
C ASP A 538 -0.89 8.39 -23.45
N ASN A 539 -1.33 8.14 -24.71
CA ASN A 539 -2.49 7.28 -25.00
C ASN A 539 -2.37 5.86 -24.41
N GLU A 540 -1.17 5.46 -23.96
CA GLU A 540 -0.88 4.24 -23.24
C GLU A 540 -0.77 4.46 -21.72
N ARG A 541 -1.11 5.65 -21.19
CA ARG A 541 -0.97 5.96 -19.77
C ARG A 541 -1.81 5.04 -18.89
N PHE A 542 -3.01 4.71 -19.31
CA PHE A 542 -3.95 3.92 -18.53
C PHE A 542 -4.07 2.49 -19.06
N ILE A 543 -3.65 1.52 -18.25
CA ILE A 543 -3.85 0.08 -18.51
C ILE A 543 -5.10 -0.36 -17.77
N ARG A 544 -6.09 -0.86 -18.53
CA ARG A 544 -7.39 -1.28 -18.00
C ARG A 544 -7.37 -2.77 -17.67
N HIS A 545 -7.66 -3.08 -16.42
CA HIS A 545 -7.88 -4.43 -15.98
C HIS A 545 -9.38 -4.74 -15.99
N SER A 546 -9.73 -5.96 -16.41
CA SER A 546 -11.12 -6.42 -16.37
C SER A 546 -11.55 -6.65 -14.92
N CYS A 547 -12.79 -6.31 -14.62
CA CYS A 547 -13.44 -6.78 -13.41
C CYS A 547 -13.53 -8.30 -13.46
N GLY A 548 -13.20 -8.98 -12.36
CA GLY A 548 -13.15 -10.43 -12.24
C GLY A 548 -13.39 -10.87 -10.81
N THR A 549 -13.26 -12.15 -10.53
CA THR A 549 -13.43 -12.66 -9.15
C THR A 549 -12.40 -12.01 -8.23
N PRO A 550 -12.82 -11.38 -7.13
CA PRO A 550 -11.88 -10.82 -6.15
C PRO A 550 -10.93 -11.90 -5.63
N TYR A 551 -9.72 -11.47 -5.28
CA TYR A 551 -8.72 -12.35 -4.67
C TYR A 551 -9.31 -13.00 -3.39
N LEU A 552 -9.56 -14.28 -3.48
CA LEU A 552 -9.80 -15.14 -2.31
C LEU A 552 -8.49 -15.89 -2.07
N ALA A 553 -7.91 -15.73 -0.91
CA ALA A 553 -6.72 -16.44 -0.50
C ALA A 553 -7.03 -17.94 -0.31
N SER A 554 -7.32 -18.64 -1.39
CA SER A 554 -7.50 -20.10 -1.40
C SER A 554 -6.25 -20.76 -1.97
N HIS A 555 -5.18 -20.75 -1.20
CA HIS A 555 -4.05 -21.64 -1.40
C HIS A 555 -4.06 -22.63 -0.24
N SER A 556 -4.98 -23.63 -0.32
CA SER A 556 -4.89 -24.87 0.45
C SER A 556 -3.88 -25.81 -0.19
#